data_a9d72e9f321aa5d75e52848dd401c466
#
_entry.id   a9d72e9f321aa5d75e52848dd401c466
#
_cell.length_a   1.000
_cell.length_b   1.000
_cell.length_c   1.000
_cell.angle_alpha   90.00
_cell.angle_beta   90.00
_cell.angle_gamma   90.00
#
_symmetry.space_group_name_H-M   'P 1'
#
loop_
_entity.id
_entity.type
_entity.pdbx_description
1 polymer ?
#
loop_
_entity_poly.entity_id
_entity_poly.type
_entity_poly.pdbx_seq_one_letter_code
_entity_poly.pdbx_strand_id
1 'polypeptide(L)'
;MNYPFWIQNFNRITNYQDKYPLALEIFKHPQSFWYGDNPKKPKKHMEKSIQRLLKRAHPQLPVLVSYNIPNRDVGQYSKGGAKTEERYLDYIERFARGVGDSSPIIIFEPDALPHSTLLSEEDREWRLSLMKQGLEILTDNCNGIVYIDVGHSDWLPAKDVGELLDRISNPKVRGFSVNVCNYRSTDESIKWGKRVCRFRPDDHFVIDTSRNGKGPLESEWCNPIGRGLGEPATTKTKHRVCDAYLWVKIPGESDGKCNGGPKAGMFWGEQAEELVKNRLVC
;
A
#
# COMPACT_ATOMS: atom_id res chain seq x y z
N MET A 1 -7.96 -9.62 14.35
CA MET A 1 -8.93 -9.48 13.24
C MET A 1 -9.47 -10.86 12.90
N ASN A 2 -10.78 -11.06 12.94
CA ASN A 2 -11.38 -12.39 12.71
C ASN A 2 -12.15 -12.51 11.38
N TYR A 3 -12.12 -11.45 10.54
CA TYR A 3 -12.82 -11.46 9.27
C TYR A 3 -11.88 -11.81 8.12
N PRO A 4 -12.32 -12.66 7.17
CA PRO A 4 -11.53 -12.94 5.97
C PRO A 4 -11.41 -11.67 5.12
N PHE A 5 -10.30 -11.54 4.40
CA PHE A 5 -10.12 -10.44 3.45
C PHE A 5 -11.10 -10.55 2.28
N TRP A 6 -11.57 -9.41 1.80
CA TRP A 6 -12.49 -9.35 0.69
C TRP A 6 -11.80 -9.59 -0.66
N ILE A 7 -12.38 -10.51 -1.43
CA ILE A 7 -11.95 -10.79 -2.80
C ILE A 7 -12.95 -10.15 -3.74
N GLN A 8 -12.50 -9.21 -4.55
CA GLN A 8 -13.35 -8.60 -5.56
C GLN A 8 -13.55 -9.56 -6.75
N ASN A 9 -14.81 -9.79 -7.14
CA ASN A 9 -15.11 -10.40 -8.44
C ASN A 9 -14.81 -9.39 -9.56
N PHE A 10 -13.66 -9.54 -10.19
CA PHE A 10 -13.25 -8.69 -11.30
C PHE A 10 -13.89 -9.17 -12.62
N ASN A 11 -14.99 -8.57 -13.03
CA ASN A 11 -15.53 -8.76 -14.40
C ASN A 11 -14.58 -8.22 -15.50
N ARG A 12 -13.49 -7.54 -15.12
CA ARG A 12 -12.47 -7.02 -16.06
C ARG A 12 -11.52 -8.08 -16.60
N ILE A 13 -11.54 -9.28 -16.02
CA ILE A 13 -10.62 -10.37 -16.35
C ILE A 13 -10.97 -11.00 -17.69
N THR A 14 -12.24 -10.97 -18.11
CA THR A 14 -12.70 -11.59 -19.34
C THR A 14 -11.95 -11.15 -20.60
N ASN A 15 -11.39 -9.93 -20.60
CA ASN A 15 -10.64 -9.40 -21.75
C ASN A 15 -9.21 -9.97 -21.86
N TYR A 16 -8.68 -10.63 -20.81
CA TYR A 16 -7.30 -11.11 -20.74
C TYR A 16 -7.18 -12.62 -20.53
N GLN A 17 -8.30 -13.31 -20.22
CA GLN A 17 -8.28 -14.73 -19.83
C GLN A 17 -7.72 -15.63 -20.93
N ASP A 18 -8.02 -15.34 -22.20
CA ASP A 18 -7.57 -16.15 -23.33
C ASP A 18 -6.08 -15.95 -23.63
N LYS A 19 -5.58 -14.73 -23.36
CA LYS A 19 -4.19 -14.37 -23.64
C LYS A 19 -3.25 -14.70 -22.48
N TYR A 20 -3.73 -14.58 -21.24
CA TYR A 20 -2.95 -14.74 -20.02
C TYR A 20 -3.68 -15.61 -18.97
N PRO A 21 -3.91 -16.90 -19.29
CA PRO A 21 -4.73 -17.76 -18.45
C PRO A 21 -4.18 -17.96 -17.04
N LEU A 22 -2.85 -17.99 -16.85
CA LEU A 22 -2.25 -18.14 -15.52
C LEU A 22 -2.44 -16.90 -14.66
N ALA A 23 -2.51 -15.71 -15.24
CA ALA A 23 -2.74 -14.47 -14.49
C ALA A 23 -4.09 -14.46 -13.75
N LEU A 24 -5.05 -15.31 -14.15
CA LEU A 24 -6.34 -15.46 -13.46
C LEU A 24 -6.19 -15.90 -12.00
N GLU A 25 -5.09 -16.59 -11.67
CA GLU A 25 -4.82 -17.01 -10.31
C GLU A 25 -4.69 -15.82 -9.34
N ILE A 26 -4.09 -14.72 -9.80
CA ILE A 26 -3.93 -13.49 -9.01
C ILE A 26 -5.27 -12.97 -8.49
N PHE A 27 -6.31 -13.06 -9.32
CA PHE A 27 -7.64 -12.50 -9.00
C PHE A 27 -8.48 -13.37 -8.06
N LYS A 28 -7.98 -14.56 -7.72
CA LYS A 28 -8.57 -15.41 -6.67
C LYS A 28 -8.13 -14.97 -5.26
N HIS A 29 -7.22 -14.01 -5.16
CA HIS A 29 -6.67 -13.51 -3.90
C HIS A 29 -7.17 -12.11 -3.59
N PRO A 30 -7.30 -11.75 -2.29
CA PRO A 30 -7.61 -10.39 -1.87
C PRO A 30 -6.53 -9.41 -2.33
N GLN A 31 -6.95 -8.26 -2.83
CA GLN A 31 -6.08 -7.19 -3.30
C GLN A 31 -6.55 -5.85 -2.74
N SER A 32 -5.68 -4.85 -2.74
CA SER A 32 -6.01 -3.51 -2.28
C SER A 32 -6.70 -2.67 -3.35
N PHE A 33 -7.28 -1.56 -2.90
CA PHE A 33 -7.93 -0.55 -3.74
C PHE A 33 -7.23 0.79 -3.56
N TRP A 34 -6.53 1.23 -4.59
CA TRP A 34 -5.77 2.48 -4.59
C TRP A 34 -6.65 3.66 -4.93
N TYR A 35 -6.63 4.66 -4.08
CA TYR A 35 -7.33 5.92 -4.26
C TYR A 35 -6.33 7.09 -4.34
N GLY A 36 -6.46 7.88 -5.38
CA GLY A 36 -5.81 9.17 -5.55
C GLY A 36 -6.83 10.16 -6.07
N ASP A 37 -6.52 11.45 -6.04
CA ASP A 37 -7.40 12.45 -6.61
C ASP A 37 -7.38 12.35 -8.15
N ASN A 38 -8.55 12.26 -8.73
CA ASN A 38 -8.71 12.27 -10.18
C ASN A 38 -9.45 13.56 -10.61
N PRO A 39 -8.71 14.54 -11.15
CA PRO A 39 -9.30 15.84 -11.50
C PRO A 39 -10.36 15.76 -12.61
N LYS A 40 -10.43 14.64 -13.35
CA LYS A 40 -11.43 14.38 -14.38
C LYS A 40 -12.74 13.82 -13.82
N LYS A 41 -12.81 13.52 -12.53
CA LYS A 41 -14.00 12.97 -11.86
C LYS A 41 -14.58 14.01 -10.89
N PRO A 42 -15.91 14.04 -10.69
CA PRO A 42 -16.51 14.86 -9.66
C PRO A 42 -15.91 14.56 -8.28
N LYS A 43 -15.73 15.61 -7.44
CA LYS A 43 -15.17 15.45 -6.08
C LYS A 43 -15.83 14.34 -5.25
N LYS A 44 -17.17 14.22 -5.28
CA LYS A 44 -17.94 13.15 -4.59
C LYS A 44 -17.77 11.75 -5.19
N HIS A 45 -17.06 11.59 -6.30
CA HIS A 45 -16.93 10.29 -6.96
C HIS A 45 -16.15 9.29 -6.09
N MET A 46 -15.04 9.71 -5.49
CA MET A 46 -14.20 8.88 -4.64
C MET A 46 -14.97 8.43 -3.39
N GLU A 47 -15.58 9.36 -2.66
CA GLU A 47 -16.41 9.08 -1.48
C GLU A 47 -17.48 8.02 -1.78
N LYS A 48 -18.29 8.23 -2.83
CA LYS A 48 -19.31 7.26 -3.26
C LYS A 48 -18.70 5.91 -3.72
N SER A 49 -17.50 5.93 -4.29
CA SER A 49 -16.80 4.71 -4.70
C SER A 49 -16.40 3.87 -3.50
N ILE A 50 -15.80 4.52 -2.48
CA ILE A 50 -15.41 3.86 -1.23
C ILE A 50 -16.64 3.30 -0.52
N GLN A 51 -17.70 4.08 -0.34
CA GLN A 51 -18.96 3.63 0.30
C GLN A 51 -19.54 2.39 -0.39
N ARG A 52 -19.62 2.41 -1.74
CA ARG A 52 -20.10 1.25 -2.50
C ARG A 52 -19.23 0.02 -2.36
N LEU A 53 -17.90 0.22 -2.33
CA LEU A 53 -16.94 -0.85 -2.12
C LEU A 53 -17.14 -1.49 -0.74
N LEU A 54 -17.18 -0.68 0.32
CA LEU A 54 -17.35 -1.15 1.69
C LEU A 54 -18.69 -1.88 1.91
N LYS A 55 -19.76 -1.36 1.32
CA LYS A 55 -21.07 -2.04 1.34
C LYS A 55 -21.01 -3.42 0.68
N ARG A 56 -20.27 -3.57 -0.42
CA ARG A 56 -20.11 -4.86 -1.14
C ARG A 56 -19.21 -5.83 -0.39
N ALA A 57 -18.20 -5.30 0.29
CA ALA A 57 -17.22 -6.10 1.02
C ALA A 57 -17.78 -6.67 2.32
N HIS A 58 -18.74 -6.00 2.96
CA HIS A 58 -19.28 -6.41 4.25
C HIS A 58 -19.79 -7.87 4.24
N PRO A 59 -19.46 -8.73 5.23
CA PRO A 59 -18.66 -8.44 6.44
C PRO A 59 -17.13 -8.64 6.27
N GLN A 60 -16.65 -8.89 5.08
CA GLN A 60 -15.23 -9.11 4.81
C GLN A 60 -14.40 -7.81 4.94
N LEU A 61 -13.09 -7.96 5.10
CA LEU A 61 -12.17 -6.86 5.34
C LEU A 61 -11.46 -6.42 4.04
N PRO A 62 -11.83 -5.27 3.44
CA PRO A 62 -11.11 -4.73 2.30
C PRO A 62 -9.86 -3.94 2.74
N VAL A 63 -8.89 -3.83 1.84
CA VAL A 63 -7.67 -3.02 2.01
C VAL A 63 -7.75 -1.83 1.07
N LEU A 64 -7.70 -0.62 1.63
CA LEU A 64 -7.70 0.64 0.89
C LEU A 64 -6.31 1.27 0.97
N VAL A 65 -5.89 1.95 -0.09
CA VAL A 65 -4.64 2.71 -0.11
C VAL A 65 -4.97 4.17 -0.40
N SER A 66 -4.57 5.07 0.50
CA SER A 66 -4.56 6.51 0.26
C SER A 66 -3.22 6.88 -0.39
N TYR A 67 -3.24 7.43 -1.60
CA TYR A 67 -2.02 7.71 -2.37
C TYR A 67 -2.15 9.03 -3.14
N ASN A 68 -2.04 10.15 -2.45
CA ASN A 68 -2.26 11.48 -3.05
C ASN A 68 -1.42 12.61 -2.46
N ILE A 69 -0.40 12.31 -1.65
CA ILE A 69 0.49 13.33 -1.11
C ILE A 69 1.08 14.20 -2.24
N PRO A 70 1.19 15.53 -2.10
CA PRO A 70 1.83 16.39 -3.09
C PRO A 70 3.27 15.94 -3.39
N ASN A 71 3.68 16.04 -4.64
CA ASN A 71 5.00 15.58 -5.11
C ASN A 71 5.31 14.13 -4.72
N ARG A 72 4.29 13.25 -4.74
CA ARG A 72 4.49 11.83 -4.47
C ARG A 72 5.51 11.24 -5.45
N ASP A 73 6.17 10.16 -5.04
CA ASP A 73 7.18 9.43 -5.82
C ASP A 73 8.40 10.28 -6.22
N VAL A 74 8.56 11.46 -5.63
CA VAL A 74 9.68 12.40 -5.87
C VAL A 74 10.01 12.57 -7.35
N GLY A 75 8.97 12.60 -8.19
CA GLY A 75 9.11 12.80 -9.64
C GLY A 75 9.38 11.54 -10.47
N GLN A 76 9.37 10.34 -9.90
CA GLN A 76 9.59 9.08 -10.59
C GLN A 76 8.37 8.63 -11.44
N TYR A 77 8.20 7.30 -11.66
CA TYR A 77 7.19 6.76 -12.57
C TYR A 77 5.74 6.99 -12.13
N SER A 78 5.48 7.07 -10.82
CA SER A 78 4.16 7.32 -10.24
C SER A 78 3.96 8.76 -9.76
N LYS A 79 4.78 9.68 -10.28
CA LYS A 79 4.71 11.12 -9.95
C LYS A 79 3.31 11.70 -10.04
N GLY A 80 2.99 12.61 -9.14
CA GLY A 80 1.68 13.27 -9.11
C GLY A 80 1.29 13.70 -7.70
N GLY A 81 0.09 13.34 -7.30
CA GLY A 81 -0.50 13.78 -6.04
C GLY A 81 -1.30 15.07 -6.17
N ALA A 82 -1.82 15.56 -5.05
CA ALA A 82 -2.52 16.82 -4.95
C ALA A 82 -1.58 17.98 -5.34
N LYS A 83 -2.15 19.02 -5.95
CA LYS A 83 -1.35 20.18 -6.40
C LYS A 83 -1.04 21.18 -5.28
N THR A 84 -1.83 21.18 -4.22
CA THR A 84 -1.68 22.06 -3.06
C THR A 84 -2.04 21.30 -1.79
N GLU A 85 -1.64 21.85 -0.65
CA GLU A 85 -1.97 21.38 0.68
C GLU A 85 -3.48 21.28 0.89
N GLU A 86 -4.23 22.35 0.57
CA GLU A 86 -5.69 22.38 0.76
C GLU A 86 -6.38 21.30 -0.07
N ARG A 87 -5.87 21.00 -1.27
CA ARG A 87 -6.41 19.90 -2.09
C ARG A 87 -6.12 18.55 -1.52
N TYR A 88 -4.96 18.40 -0.88
CA TYR A 88 -4.61 17.16 -0.20
C TYR A 88 -5.50 16.92 1.02
N LEU A 89 -5.67 17.93 1.87
CA LEU A 89 -6.51 17.84 3.06
C LEU A 89 -7.99 17.61 2.67
N ASP A 90 -8.54 18.33 1.67
CA ASP A 90 -9.87 18.05 1.11
C ASP A 90 -10.00 16.61 0.56
N TYR A 91 -8.94 16.08 -0.03
CA TYR A 91 -8.92 14.68 -0.48
C TYR A 91 -9.00 13.72 0.71
N ILE A 92 -8.20 13.92 1.77
CA ILE A 92 -8.21 13.06 2.97
C ILE A 92 -9.58 13.12 3.66
N GLU A 93 -10.19 14.31 3.82
CA GLU A 93 -11.53 14.44 4.36
C GLU A 93 -12.57 13.64 3.56
N ARG A 94 -12.53 13.73 2.22
CA ARG A 94 -13.44 12.95 1.35
C ARG A 94 -13.18 11.44 1.46
N PHE A 95 -11.92 11.05 1.60
CA PHE A 95 -11.57 9.65 1.82
C PHE A 95 -12.14 9.17 3.15
N ALA A 96 -11.93 9.90 4.24
CA ALA A 96 -12.47 9.60 5.56
C ALA A 96 -14.00 9.53 5.56
N ARG A 97 -14.70 10.50 4.94
CA ARG A 97 -16.18 10.44 4.78
C ARG A 97 -16.63 9.21 3.97
N GLY A 98 -15.84 8.78 3.00
CA GLY A 98 -16.11 7.57 2.24
C GLY A 98 -16.02 6.31 3.09
N VAL A 99 -15.07 6.27 4.01
CA VAL A 99 -14.88 5.17 4.97
C VAL A 99 -15.96 5.18 6.06
N GLY A 100 -16.21 6.33 6.67
CA GLY A 100 -17.20 6.51 7.74
C GLY A 100 -16.99 5.52 8.90
N ASP A 101 -18.07 4.89 9.35
CA ASP A 101 -18.07 3.94 10.48
C ASP A 101 -17.53 2.54 10.11
N SER A 102 -17.19 2.30 8.85
CA SER A 102 -16.58 1.03 8.43
C SER A 102 -15.13 0.94 8.90
N SER A 103 -14.63 -0.29 9.09
CA SER A 103 -13.27 -0.53 9.59
C SER A 103 -12.38 -1.26 8.58
N PRO A 104 -12.19 -0.75 7.35
CA PRO A 104 -11.23 -1.33 6.41
C PRO A 104 -9.80 -1.16 6.93
N ILE A 105 -8.87 -1.97 6.42
CA ILE A 105 -7.44 -1.65 6.53
C ILE A 105 -7.14 -0.48 5.58
N ILE A 106 -6.39 0.50 6.07
CA ILE A 106 -5.95 1.66 5.29
C ILE A 106 -4.43 1.72 5.31
N ILE A 107 -3.82 1.63 4.12
CA ILE A 107 -2.40 1.93 3.93
C ILE A 107 -2.29 3.41 3.56
N PHE A 108 -1.58 4.16 4.39
CA PHE A 108 -1.48 5.61 4.27
C PHE A 108 -0.21 6.02 3.56
N GLU A 109 -0.38 6.65 2.41
CA GLU A 109 0.62 7.31 1.57
C GLU A 109 1.90 6.51 1.34
N PRO A 110 1.83 5.41 0.57
CA PRO A 110 3.00 4.62 0.18
C PRO A 110 4.20 5.47 -0.25
N ASP A 111 5.39 5.11 0.24
CA ASP A 111 6.69 5.75 -0.02
C ASP A 111 6.85 7.17 0.55
N ALA A 112 5.78 7.85 0.98
CA ALA A 112 5.83 9.27 1.32
C ALA A 112 6.76 9.58 2.49
N LEU A 113 6.74 8.74 3.53
CA LEU A 113 7.56 8.93 4.72
C LEU A 113 9.05 8.70 4.45
N PRO A 114 9.48 7.58 3.87
CA PRO A 114 10.90 7.39 3.52
C PRO A 114 11.38 8.39 2.47
N HIS A 115 10.58 8.75 1.46
CA HIS A 115 10.94 9.79 0.50
C HIS A 115 11.16 11.17 1.14
N SER A 116 10.62 11.44 2.31
CA SER A 116 10.86 12.72 3.00
C SER A 116 12.34 12.97 3.29
N THR A 117 13.13 11.90 3.46
CA THR A 117 14.58 11.99 3.71
C THR A 117 15.40 12.45 2.50
N LEU A 118 14.83 12.41 1.30
CA LEU A 118 15.45 12.85 0.06
C LEU A 118 15.19 14.33 -0.25
N LEU A 119 14.35 14.99 0.54
CA LEU A 119 13.95 16.38 0.35
C LEU A 119 14.89 17.34 1.09
N SER A 120 14.84 18.63 0.72
CA SER A 120 15.42 19.68 1.54
C SER A 120 14.82 19.67 2.95
N GLU A 121 15.49 20.27 3.93
CA GLU A 121 14.97 20.31 5.30
C GLU A 121 13.60 21.00 5.35
N GLU A 122 13.43 22.11 4.66
CA GLU A 122 12.16 22.85 4.57
C GLU A 122 11.04 21.99 3.95
N ASP A 123 11.28 21.37 2.81
CA ASP A 123 10.30 20.51 2.15
C ASP A 123 9.98 19.25 2.96
N ARG A 124 10.95 18.73 3.69
CA ARG A 124 10.75 17.59 4.59
C ARG A 124 9.84 17.96 5.76
N GLU A 125 10.12 19.08 6.42
CA GLU A 125 9.27 19.59 7.51
C GLU A 125 7.85 19.84 7.04
N TRP A 126 7.68 20.48 5.91
CA TRP A 126 6.39 20.67 5.29
C TRP A 126 5.67 19.35 5.00
N ARG A 127 6.35 18.37 4.39
CA ARG A 127 5.77 17.05 4.09
C ARG A 127 5.32 16.32 5.35
N LEU A 128 6.17 16.29 6.39
CA LEU A 128 5.84 15.63 7.65
C LEU A 128 4.67 16.31 8.37
N SER A 129 4.64 17.64 8.38
CA SER A 129 3.49 18.41 8.89
C SER A 129 2.20 18.09 8.14
N LEU A 130 2.26 18.02 6.83
CA LEU A 130 1.10 17.70 6.00
C LEU A 130 0.61 16.26 6.18
N MET A 131 1.54 15.29 6.32
CA MET A 131 1.21 13.90 6.64
C MET A 131 0.54 13.80 8.01
N LYS A 132 1.05 14.51 9.02
CA LYS A 132 0.46 14.56 10.37
C LYS A 132 -0.97 15.08 10.33
N GLN A 133 -1.21 16.23 9.69
CA GLN A 133 -2.55 16.80 9.52
C GLN A 133 -3.50 15.82 8.81
N GLY A 134 -3.02 15.17 7.72
CA GLY A 134 -3.79 14.17 7.00
C GLY A 134 -4.16 12.96 7.87
N LEU A 135 -3.23 12.47 8.71
CA LEU A 135 -3.48 11.40 9.66
C LEU A 135 -4.49 11.79 10.74
N GLU A 136 -4.39 12.99 11.30
CA GLU A 136 -5.35 13.51 12.28
C GLU A 136 -6.76 13.55 11.67
N ILE A 137 -6.91 14.17 10.49
CA ILE A 137 -8.19 14.19 9.78
C ILE A 137 -8.73 12.77 9.54
N LEU A 138 -7.89 11.86 9.05
CA LEU A 138 -8.30 10.49 8.74
C LEU A 138 -8.77 9.74 9.99
N THR A 139 -7.98 9.78 11.05
CA THR A 139 -8.26 9.02 12.29
C THR A 139 -9.35 9.65 13.17
N ASP A 140 -9.65 10.94 12.99
CA ASP A 140 -10.72 11.62 13.70
C ASP A 140 -12.09 11.45 13.02
N ASN A 141 -12.11 11.21 11.71
CA ASN A 141 -13.33 11.22 10.92
C ASN A 141 -13.73 9.86 10.34
N CYS A 142 -13.00 8.78 10.64
CA CYS A 142 -13.43 7.44 10.26
C CYS A 142 -12.85 6.34 11.17
N ASN A 143 -13.44 5.16 11.10
CA ASN A 143 -13.05 3.99 11.90
C ASN A 143 -12.09 3.03 11.17
N GLY A 144 -11.37 3.51 10.15
CA GLY A 144 -10.39 2.72 9.42
C GLY A 144 -9.19 2.31 10.29
N ILE A 145 -8.66 1.11 10.06
CA ILE A 145 -7.46 0.60 10.73
C ILE A 145 -6.25 1.08 9.93
N VAL A 146 -5.58 2.14 10.40
CA VAL A 146 -4.57 2.87 9.64
C VAL A 146 -3.15 2.34 9.90
N TYR A 147 -2.42 2.07 8.81
CA TYR A 147 -0.98 1.76 8.80
C TYR A 147 -0.26 2.76 7.91
N ILE A 148 0.74 3.45 8.46
CA ILE A 148 1.58 4.41 7.73
C ILE A 148 2.62 3.63 6.92
N ASP A 149 2.79 3.91 5.64
CA ASP A 149 3.85 3.26 4.88
C ASP A 149 5.23 3.80 5.28
N VAL A 150 6.15 2.87 5.55
CA VAL A 150 7.53 3.17 5.97
C VAL A 150 8.59 2.62 5.00
N GLY A 151 8.17 2.16 3.80
CA GLY A 151 9.06 1.57 2.81
C GLY A 151 9.48 0.14 3.17
N HIS A 152 10.77 -0.15 3.10
CA HIS A 152 11.30 -1.51 3.28
C HIS A 152 12.63 -1.54 4.03
N SER A 153 13.07 -2.75 4.40
CA SER A 153 14.25 -3.03 5.24
C SER A 153 15.58 -2.47 4.76
N ASP A 154 15.69 -2.22 3.46
CA ASP A 154 16.92 -1.73 2.81
C ASP A 154 16.83 -0.24 2.44
N TRP A 155 15.81 0.46 2.91
CA TRP A 155 15.64 1.88 2.61
C TRP A 155 16.16 2.77 3.74
N LEU A 156 15.62 2.59 4.95
CA LEU A 156 16.01 3.36 6.11
C LEU A 156 16.34 2.45 7.30
N PRO A 157 17.29 2.86 8.17
CA PRO A 157 17.50 2.21 9.46
C PRO A 157 16.20 2.23 10.30
N ALA A 158 15.95 1.14 11.03
CA ALA A 158 14.73 1.02 11.84
C ALA A 158 14.59 2.11 12.92
N LYS A 159 15.71 2.65 13.42
CA LYS A 159 15.71 3.77 14.36
C LYS A 159 15.16 5.04 13.71
N ASP A 160 15.67 5.38 12.53
CA ASP A 160 15.30 6.60 11.81
C ASP A 160 13.81 6.56 11.44
N VAL A 161 13.30 5.37 11.07
CA VAL A 161 11.85 5.16 10.85
C VAL A 161 11.06 5.41 12.13
N GLY A 162 11.53 4.91 13.28
CA GLY A 162 10.90 5.18 14.57
C GLY A 162 10.80 6.67 14.85
N GLU A 163 11.89 7.41 14.68
CA GLU A 163 11.95 8.87 14.87
C GLU A 163 11.03 9.64 13.90
N LEU A 164 10.93 9.20 12.65
CA LEU A 164 10.00 9.79 11.68
C LEU A 164 8.53 9.51 12.05
N LEU A 165 8.22 8.29 12.50
CA LEU A 165 6.89 7.93 12.97
C LEU A 165 6.47 8.75 14.21
N ASP A 166 7.38 8.99 15.16
CA ASP A 166 7.13 9.84 16.34
C ASP A 166 6.68 11.25 15.97
N ARG A 167 7.14 11.74 14.82
CA ARG A 167 6.83 13.09 14.36
C ARG A 167 5.43 13.23 13.77
N ILE A 168 4.87 12.15 13.20
CA ILE A 168 3.62 12.22 12.43
C ILE A 168 2.48 11.37 12.98
N SER A 169 2.78 10.29 13.70
CA SER A 169 1.77 9.35 14.18
C SER A 169 0.97 9.89 15.37
N ASN A 170 -0.17 9.30 15.63
CA ASN A 170 -1.00 9.57 16.78
C ASN A 170 -1.53 8.25 17.38
N PRO A 171 -2.07 8.23 18.61
CA PRO A 171 -2.50 6.99 19.29
C PRO A 171 -3.63 6.19 18.60
N LYS A 172 -4.32 6.78 17.61
CA LYS A 172 -5.37 6.09 16.86
C LYS A 172 -4.82 5.33 15.65
N VAL A 173 -3.57 5.58 15.25
CA VAL A 173 -2.88 4.83 14.20
C VAL A 173 -2.50 3.46 14.75
N ARG A 174 -2.79 2.40 14.01
CA ARG A 174 -2.48 1.01 14.42
C ARG A 174 -0.98 0.70 14.33
N GLY A 175 -0.27 1.38 13.43
CA GLY A 175 1.15 1.17 13.22
C GLY A 175 1.57 1.45 11.78
N PHE A 176 2.34 0.55 11.16
CA PHE A 176 2.96 0.83 9.88
C PHE A 176 2.88 -0.34 8.89
N SER A 177 3.01 -0.03 7.59
CA SER A 177 3.13 -1.03 6.51
C SER A 177 4.55 -1.11 6.01
N VAL A 178 4.96 -2.32 5.64
CA VAL A 178 6.32 -2.66 5.20
C VAL A 178 6.27 -3.30 3.81
N ASN A 179 7.26 -2.97 2.98
CA ASN A 179 7.49 -3.62 1.69
C ASN A 179 6.41 -3.34 0.63
N VAL A 180 5.62 -2.27 0.78
CA VAL A 180 4.60 -1.89 -0.21
C VAL A 180 5.28 -1.67 -1.56
N CYS A 181 4.76 -2.34 -2.59
CA CYS A 181 5.30 -2.34 -3.96
C CYS A 181 6.73 -2.89 -4.12
N ASN A 182 7.34 -3.48 -3.08
CA ASN A 182 8.71 -3.97 -3.09
C ASN A 182 8.80 -5.51 -3.05
N TYR A 183 10.03 -6.03 -3.04
CA TYR A 183 10.32 -7.45 -3.23
C TYR A 183 11.10 -8.07 -2.06
N ARG A 184 11.32 -7.33 -0.94
CA ARG A 184 12.03 -7.87 0.23
C ARG A 184 11.28 -9.06 0.79
N SER A 185 12.01 -10.13 1.15
CA SER A 185 11.39 -11.35 1.64
C SER A 185 10.55 -11.10 2.89
N THR A 186 9.55 -11.95 3.12
CA THR A 186 8.69 -11.87 4.30
C THR A 186 9.51 -11.96 5.59
N ASP A 187 10.49 -12.89 5.66
CA ASP A 187 11.36 -13.04 6.82
C ASP A 187 12.21 -11.80 7.11
N GLU A 188 12.78 -11.19 6.08
CA GLU A 188 13.52 -9.94 6.19
C GLU A 188 12.63 -8.81 6.69
N SER A 189 11.44 -8.66 6.10
CA SER A 189 10.45 -7.66 6.48
C SER A 189 9.97 -7.83 7.92
N ILE A 190 9.75 -9.07 8.38
CA ILE A 190 9.41 -9.38 9.79
C ILE A 190 10.53 -8.97 10.73
N LYS A 191 11.78 -9.35 10.41
CA LYS A 191 12.94 -9.02 11.24
C LYS A 191 13.13 -7.52 11.37
N TRP A 192 12.93 -6.80 10.27
CA TRP A 192 13.07 -5.35 10.25
C TRP A 192 11.87 -4.65 10.94
N GLY A 193 10.65 -5.04 10.66
CA GLY A 193 9.46 -4.50 11.32
C GLY A 193 9.52 -4.68 12.83
N LYS A 194 9.97 -5.84 13.34
CA LYS A 194 10.22 -6.06 14.76
C LYS A 194 11.31 -5.12 15.33
N ARG A 195 12.31 -4.73 14.52
CA ARG A 195 13.31 -3.73 14.96
C ARG A 195 12.69 -2.34 15.06
N VAL A 196 11.81 -1.95 14.13
CA VAL A 196 11.06 -0.69 14.25
C VAL A 196 10.19 -0.68 15.50
N CYS A 197 9.49 -1.77 15.81
CA CYS A 197 8.68 -1.90 17.03
C CYS A 197 9.50 -1.79 18.35
N ARG A 198 10.84 -1.92 18.34
CA ARG A 198 11.66 -1.64 19.54
C ARG A 198 11.69 -0.14 19.88
N PHE A 199 11.53 0.72 18.87
CA PHE A 199 11.44 2.17 19.05
C PHE A 199 9.98 2.62 19.18
N ARG A 200 9.04 1.79 18.70
CA ARG A 200 7.60 2.03 18.69
C ARG A 200 6.85 0.82 19.29
N PRO A 201 6.93 0.59 20.62
CA PRO A 201 6.51 -0.67 21.26
C PRO A 201 5.02 -0.96 21.17
N ASP A 202 4.20 0.06 21.01
CA ASP A 202 2.73 -0.08 20.89
C ASP A 202 2.27 -0.24 19.43
N ASP A 203 3.16 -0.04 18.46
CA ASP A 203 2.84 -0.17 17.04
C ASP A 203 2.83 -1.65 16.62
N HIS A 204 1.93 -1.94 15.69
CA HIS A 204 1.89 -3.18 14.93
C HIS A 204 2.24 -2.90 13.47
N PHE A 205 2.47 -3.95 12.69
CA PHE A 205 2.73 -3.76 11.27
C PHE A 205 2.04 -4.79 10.39
N VAL A 206 1.92 -4.43 9.11
CA VAL A 206 1.50 -5.32 8.02
C VAL A 206 2.59 -5.37 6.96
N ILE A 207 2.63 -6.45 6.17
CA ILE A 207 3.64 -6.65 5.12
C ILE A 207 2.95 -6.84 3.78
N ASP A 208 3.41 -6.12 2.75
CA ASP A 208 3.06 -6.45 1.37
C ASP A 208 3.86 -7.67 0.90
N THR A 209 3.16 -8.79 0.69
CA THR A 209 3.72 -10.05 0.23
C THR A 209 3.37 -10.37 -1.22
N SER A 210 2.77 -9.41 -1.93
CA SER A 210 2.20 -9.61 -3.27
C SER A 210 3.21 -10.15 -4.30
N ARG A 211 4.48 -9.70 -4.23
CA ARG A 211 5.49 -9.98 -5.26
C ARG A 211 6.84 -10.46 -4.71
N ASN A 212 6.92 -10.82 -3.45
CA ASN A 212 8.17 -11.05 -2.74
C ASN A 212 8.60 -12.53 -2.61
N GLY A 213 7.91 -13.45 -3.30
CA GLY A 213 8.15 -14.90 -3.16
C GLY A 213 9.55 -15.38 -3.56
N LYS A 214 10.26 -14.59 -4.37
CA LYS A 214 11.67 -14.88 -4.75
C LYS A 214 12.67 -13.87 -4.14
N GLY A 215 12.21 -12.98 -3.25
CA GLY A 215 13.03 -11.92 -2.70
C GLY A 215 13.39 -10.85 -3.74
N PRO A 216 14.27 -9.89 -3.41
CA PRO A 216 14.72 -8.85 -4.33
C PRO A 216 15.67 -9.40 -5.41
N LEU A 217 15.83 -8.65 -6.51
CA LEU A 217 16.87 -8.88 -7.50
C LEU A 217 17.89 -7.74 -7.34
N GLU A 218 18.92 -7.97 -6.54
CA GLU A 218 19.93 -6.95 -6.20
C GLU A 218 19.27 -5.63 -5.74
N SER A 219 19.59 -4.51 -6.39
CA SER A 219 19.00 -3.18 -6.14
C SER A 219 17.84 -2.84 -7.09
N GLU A 220 17.45 -3.76 -7.99
CA GLU A 220 16.41 -3.50 -8.97
C GLU A 220 15.02 -3.52 -8.30
N TRP A 221 14.36 -2.36 -8.30
CA TRP A 221 13.03 -2.20 -7.71
C TRP A 221 11.92 -2.11 -8.76
N CYS A 222 12.26 -1.65 -9.97
CA CYS A 222 11.28 -1.35 -10.99
C CYS A 222 11.09 -2.53 -11.95
N ASN A 223 10.00 -3.27 -11.81
CA ASN A 223 9.69 -4.45 -12.63
C ASN A 223 10.83 -5.47 -12.74
N PRO A 224 11.53 -5.87 -11.66
CA PRO A 224 12.56 -6.87 -11.75
C PRO A 224 12.02 -8.19 -12.31
N ILE A 225 12.77 -8.79 -13.23
CA ILE A 225 12.42 -10.07 -13.86
C ILE A 225 12.57 -11.24 -12.89
N GLY A 226 11.87 -12.34 -13.15
CA GLY A 226 12.00 -13.59 -12.40
C GLY A 226 11.43 -13.53 -10.98
N ARG A 227 10.64 -12.49 -10.65
CA ARG A 227 10.00 -12.43 -9.32
C ARG A 227 8.77 -13.33 -9.25
N GLY A 228 8.32 -13.63 -8.04
CA GLY A 228 7.19 -14.53 -7.81
C GLY A 228 6.21 -13.98 -6.78
N LEU A 229 4.97 -14.47 -6.82
CA LEU A 229 3.99 -14.20 -5.76
C LEU A 229 4.52 -14.74 -4.43
N GLY A 230 4.37 -13.95 -3.37
CA GLY A 230 4.68 -14.36 -2.01
C GLY A 230 3.50 -15.01 -1.30
N GLU A 231 3.51 -14.99 0.04
CA GLU A 231 2.45 -15.57 0.86
C GLU A 231 1.11 -14.93 0.54
N PRO A 232 0.03 -15.73 0.48
CA PRO A 232 -1.32 -15.21 0.34
C PRO A 232 -1.70 -14.27 1.50
N ALA A 233 -2.59 -13.32 1.22
CA ALA A 233 -3.10 -12.42 2.24
C ALA A 233 -3.73 -13.20 3.41
N THR A 234 -3.26 -12.91 4.63
CA THR A 234 -3.69 -13.61 5.85
C THR A 234 -3.43 -12.78 7.11
N THR A 235 -4.27 -12.97 8.13
CA THR A 235 -4.03 -12.48 9.49
C THR A 235 -3.31 -13.51 10.37
N LYS A 236 -3.06 -14.72 9.86
CA LYS A 236 -2.36 -15.80 10.58
C LYS A 236 -0.86 -15.75 10.35
N THR A 237 -0.23 -14.64 10.73
CA THR A 237 1.20 -14.39 10.50
C THR A 237 2.13 -15.18 11.42
N LYS A 238 1.61 -15.74 12.53
CA LYS A 238 2.38 -16.37 13.61
C LYS A 238 3.32 -15.39 14.36
N HIS A 239 3.14 -14.09 14.19
CA HIS A 239 3.95 -13.05 14.83
C HIS A 239 3.05 -12.04 15.54
N ARG A 240 3.29 -11.84 16.86
CA ARG A 240 2.43 -11.04 17.73
C ARG A 240 2.21 -9.59 17.24
N VAL A 241 3.25 -8.95 16.71
CA VAL A 241 3.21 -7.55 16.28
C VAL A 241 3.03 -7.39 14.76
N CYS A 242 2.99 -8.47 14.01
CA CYS A 242 2.65 -8.45 12.59
C CYS A 242 1.18 -8.87 12.42
N ASP A 243 0.32 -7.91 12.15
CA ASP A 243 -1.13 -8.13 12.09
C ASP A 243 -1.59 -8.90 10.85
N ALA A 244 -0.91 -8.68 9.71
CA ALA A 244 -1.28 -9.36 8.47
C ALA A 244 -0.16 -9.38 7.42
N TYR A 245 -0.23 -10.36 6.52
CA TYR A 245 0.33 -10.32 5.18
C TYR A 245 -0.77 -9.86 4.24
N LEU A 246 -0.46 -8.95 3.35
CA LEU A 246 -1.41 -8.32 2.43
C LEU A 246 -0.87 -8.34 1.00
N TRP A 247 -1.75 -8.24 0.02
CA TRP A 247 -1.38 -7.90 -1.35
C TRP A 247 -1.77 -6.45 -1.59
N VAL A 248 -0.87 -5.53 -1.19
CA VAL A 248 -1.08 -4.09 -1.32
C VAL A 248 -0.80 -3.66 -2.76
N LYS A 249 0.35 -4.01 -3.31
CA LYS A 249 0.55 -3.91 -4.76
C LYS A 249 -0.31 -4.96 -5.47
N ILE A 250 -0.99 -4.58 -6.52
CA ILE A 250 -1.71 -5.52 -7.37
C ILE A 250 -0.70 -6.24 -8.25
N PRO A 251 -0.49 -7.57 -8.08
CA PRO A 251 0.44 -8.32 -8.94
C PRO A 251 0.03 -8.23 -10.40
N GLY A 252 1.01 -8.01 -11.28
CA GLY A 252 0.78 -7.80 -12.71
C GLY A 252 0.47 -6.35 -13.09
N GLU A 253 0.39 -5.41 -12.15
CA GLU A 253 0.43 -3.98 -12.48
C GLU A 253 1.87 -3.48 -12.51
N SER A 254 2.29 -2.93 -13.65
CA SER A 254 3.63 -2.38 -13.87
C SER A 254 4.00 -1.28 -12.87
N ASP A 255 5.27 -1.23 -12.48
CA ASP A 255 5.85 -0.13 -11.69
C ASP A 255 6.16 1.09 -12.57
N GLY A 256 6.39 0.89 -13.88
CA GLY A 256 6.74 1.96 -14.80
C GLY A 256 7.32 1.43 -16.10
N LYS A 257 7.79 2.34 -16.95
CA LYS A 257 8.42 2.02 -18.23
C LYS A 257 9.88 1.57 -18.08
N CYS A 258 10.14 0.67 -17.17
CA CYS A 258 11.43 0.03 -16.94
C CYS A 258 11.33 -1.45 -17.28
N ASN A 259 12.43 -2.09 -17.61
CA ASN A 259 12.51 -3.53 -17.89
C ASN A 259 11.42 -4.03 -18.87
N GLY A 260 11.06 -3.21 -19.86
CA GLY A 260 10.05 -3.54 -20.86
C GLY A 260 8.59 -3.35 -20.42
N GLY A 261 8.35 -2.86 -19.21
CA GLY A 261 7.00 -2.67 -18.67
C GLY A 261 6.22 -1.53 -19.35
N PRO A 262 4.88 -1.57 -19.30
CA PRO A 262 4.03 -0.46 -19.71
C PRO A 262 4.07 0.68 -18.66
N LYS A 263 3.26 1.72 -18.82
CA LYS A 263 3.13 2.80 -17.83
C LYS A 263 2.73 2.24 -16.45
N ALA A 264 3.22 2.90 -15.39
CA ALA A 264 2.87 2.56 -14.01
C ALA A 264 1.35 2.37 -13.81
N GLY A 265 0.97 1.31 -13.11
CA GLY A 265 -0.42 0.93 -12.83
C GLY A 265 -1.18 0.30 -14.00
N MET A 266 -0.55 0.12 -15.17
CA MET A 266 -1.16 -0.65 -16.26
C MET A 266 -0.92 -2.15 -16.06
N PHE A 267 -1.95 -2.94 -16.34
CA PHE A 267 -1.84 -4.39 -16.32
C PHE A 267 -0.85 -4.90 -17.38
N TRP A 268 0.07 -5.73 -16.96
CA TRP A 268 1.11 -6.37 -17.75
C TRP A 268 1.01 -7.89 -17.61
N GLY A 269 0.33 -8.51 -18.59
CA GLY A 269 -0.03 -9.92 -18.51
C GLY A 269 1.16 -10.87 -18.47
N GLU A 270 2.23 -10.57 -19.21
CA GLU A 270 3.47 -11.37 -19.23
C GLU A 270 4.11 -11.40 -17.83
N GLN A 271 4.20 -10.25 -17.15
CA GLN A 271 4.70 -10.17 -15.77
C GLN A 271 3.76 -10.89 -14.80
N ALA A 272 2.44 -10.74 -14.98
CA ALA A 272 1.47 -11.41 -14.14
C ALA A 272 1.62 -12.93 -14.19
N GLU A 273 1.79 -13.51 -15.38
CA GLU A 273 2.03 -14.94 -15.54
C GLU A 273 3.38 -15.37 -14.97
N GLU A 274 4.44 -14.56 -15.15
CA GLU A 274 5.75 -14.84 -14.57
C GLU A 274 5.67 -14.90 -13.04
N LEU A 275 5.01 -13.94 -12.39
CA LEU A 275 4.78 -13.92 -10.95
C LEU A 275 4.05 -15.18 -10.46
N VAL A 276 3.05 -15.65 -11.19
CA VAL A 276 2.32 -16.89 -10.86
C VAL A 276 3.19 -18.12 -11.03
N LYS A 277 3.95 -18.25 -12.13
CA LYS A 277 4.87 -19.38 -12.40
C LYS A 277 5.93 -19.50 -11.31
N ASN A 278 6.43 -18.37 -10.83
CA ASN A 278 7.50 -18.28 -9.84
C ASN A 278 7.00 -18.15 -8.39
N ARG A 279 5.70 -18.34 -8.15
CA ARG A 279 5.14 -18.18 -6.80
C ARG A 279 5.88 -19.01 -5.74
N LEU A 280 5.86 -18.49 -4.51
CA LEU A 280 6.33 -19.25 -3.35
C LEU A 280 5.47 -20.51 -3.21
N VAL A 281 6.12 -21.68 -3.16
CA VAL A 281 5.46 -22.95 -2.86
C VAL A 281 5.56 -23.13 -1.35
N CYS A 282 4.43 -22.99 -0.65
CA CYS A 282 4.33 -23.19 0.80
C CYS A 282 4.11 -24.66 1.13
#